data_787f15138fceeebca7c2a93aec842df0
#
_entry.id   787f15138fceeebca7c2a93aec842df0
#
_cell.length_a   1.000
_cell.length_b   1.000
_cell.length_c   1.000
_cell.angle_alpha   90.00
_cell.angle_beta   90.00
_cell.angle_gamma   90.00
#
_symmetry.space_group_name_H-M   'P 1'
#
loop_
_entity.id
_entity.type
_entity.pdbx_description
1 polymer ?
#
loop_
_entity_poly.entity_id
_entity_poly.type
_entity_poly.pdbx_seq_one_letter_code
_entity_poly.pdbx_strand_id
1 'polypeptide(L)'
;LFLYSYDSFFTPILLSDRFDLFQKSCDALGIELPPIPHTTNYKEYLMYYYDICVVLNAFQQENELSDAELCACIYDYGMRVLQETTIDTELPQPTNIWLTGGSGKHDFTFLDSLGNSPETKSSIWACNEKTRKGDIVIMYCTSPRSYFHSVWRAGSTGIFNPFDYYHCRTTIQEGIRLPEITFNDLKNDEYFSNLPIVRKNLQGINGVAFSAKDYSE
;
A
#
# COMPACT_ATOMS: atom_id res chain seq x y z
N LEU A 1 4.08 17.68 -20.30
CA LEU A 1 4.02 18.17 -21.70
C LEU A 1 3.08 17.28 -22.54
N PHE A 2 3.16 15.97 -22.40
CA PHE A 2 2.31 15.02 -23.14
C PHE A 2 0.81 15.17 -22.82
N LEU A 3 0.47 15.33 -21.54
CA LEU A 3 -0.90 15.56 -21.08
C LEU A 3 -1.49 16.86 -21.62
N TYR A 4 -0.67 17.88 -21.84
CA TYR A 4 -1.09 19.17 -22.41
C TYR A 4 -1.44 19.12 -23.90
N SER A 5 -0.91 18.14 -24.63
CA SER A 5 -1.14 17.99 -26.07
C SER A 5 -2.29 17.04 -26.41
N TYR A 6 -2.75 16.24 -25.44
CA TYR A 6 -3.77 15.21 -25.59
C TYR A 6 -4.65 15.11 -24.34
N ASP A 7 -5.06 16.27 -23.80
CA ASP A 7 -5.81 16.39 -22.55
C ASP A 7 -7.13 15.63 -22.52
N SER A 8 -7.79 15.52 -23.68
CA SER A 8 -9.04 14.76 -23.80
C SER A 8 -8.86 13.24 -23.87
N PHE A 9 -7.66 12.73 -24.15
CA PHE A 9 -7.40 11.28 -24.24
C PHE A 9 -6.85 10.70 -22.93
N PHE A 10 -5.98 11.43 -22.23
CA PHE A 10 -5.32 10.94 -21.03
C PHE A 10 -6.14 11.26 -19.78
N THR A 11 -6.93 10.31 -19.34
CA THR A 11 -7.67 10.42 -18.07
C THR A 11 -6.69 10.45 -16.90
N PRO A 12 -6.75 11.47 -16.02
CA PRO A 12 -5.86 11.55 -14.87
C PRO A 12 -6.14 10.38 -13.91
N ILE A 13 -5.21 9.44 -13.79
CA ILE A 13 -5.29 8.38 -12.78
C ILE A 13 -4.54 8.88 -11.56
N LEU A 14 -5.22 9.63 -10.68
CA LEU A 14 -4.66 10.18 -9.44
C LEU A 14 -4.67 9.19 -8.26
N LEU A 15 -4.88 7.90 -8.55
CA LEU A 15 -5.15 6.89 -7.54
C LEU A 15 -3.90 6.06 -7.20
N SER A 16 -2.73 6.69 -7.07
CA SER A 16 -1.54 5.97 -6.61
C SER A 16 -1.79 5.18 -5.32
N ASP A 17 -2.67 5.66 -4.46
CA ASP A 17 -2.98 5.04 -3.17
C ASP A 17 -4.29 4.23 -3.16
N ARG A 18 -5.06 4.26 -4.25
CA ARG A 18 -6.42 3.68 -4.32
C ARG A 18 -6.72 2.99 -5.65
N PHE A 19 -5.73 2.36 -6.22
CA PHE A 19 -5.88 1.66 -7.50
C PHE A 19 -6.93 0.52 -7.43
N ASP A 20 -7.08 -0.12 -6.28
CA ASP A 20 -8.12 -1.11 -6.03
C ASP A 20 -9.55 -0.55 -6.13
N LEU A 21 -9.76 0.67 -5.64
CA LEU A 21 -11.06 1.35 -5.77
C LEU A 21 -11.34 1.72 -7.23
N PHE A 22 -10.30 2.16 -7.95
CA PHE A 22 -10.41 2.39 -9.38
C PHE A 22 -10.81 1.11 -10.13
N GLN A 23 -10.15 -0.02 -9.86
CA GLN A 23 -10.51 -1.31 -10.44
C GLN A 23 -11.97 -1.70 -10.12
N LYS A 24 -12.36 -1.63 -8.83
CA LYS A 24 -13.74 -1.92 -8.41
C LYS A 24 -14.77 -0.98 -9.05
N SER A 25 -14.42 0.30 -9.25
CA SER A 25 -15.29 1.25 -9.95
C SER A 25 -15.46 0.88 -11.41
N CYS A 26 -14.38 0.50 -12.08
CA CYS A 26 -14.43 0.01 -13.46
C CYS A 26 -15.27 -1.27 -13.57
N ASP A 27 -15.06 -2.23 -12.68
CA ASP A 27 -15.84 -3.47 -12.62
C ASP A 27 -17.34 -3.18 -12.43
N ALA A 28 -17.69 -2.28 -11.51
CA ALA A 28 -19.08 -1.89 -11.24
C ALA A 28 -19.75 -1.18 -12.43
N LEU A 29 -18.96 -0.49 -13.25
CA LEU A 29 -19.41 0.20 -14.47
C LEU A 29 -19.37 -0.72 -15.72
N GLY A 30 -18.92 -1.97 -15.57
CA GLY A 30 -18.76 -2.90 -16.68
C GLY A 30 -17.56 -2.59 -17.59
N ILE A 31 -16.59 -1.83 -17.10
CA ILE A 31 -15.36 -1.48 -17.82
C ILE A 31 -14.32 -2.58 -17.58
N GLU A 32 -14.01 -3.34 -18.61
CA GLU A 32 -12.98 -4.38 -18.54
C GLU A 32 -11.59 -3.77 -18.71
N LEU A 33 -10.82 -3.71 -17.61
CA LEU A 33 -9.46 -3.19 -17.62
C LEU A 33 -8.46 -4.19 -18.24
N PRO A 34 -7.42 -3.70 -18.93
CA PRO A 34 -6.37 -4.57 -19.43
C PRO A 34 -5.62 -5.26 -18.28
N PRO A 35 -4.99 -6.44 -18.55
CA PRO A 35 -4.26 -7.16 -17.51
C PRO A 35 -3.05 -6.38 -17.03
N ILE A 36 -2.84 -6.37 -15.70
CA ILE A 36 -1.71 -5.68 -15.08
C ILE A 36 -0.39 -6.35 -15.51
N PRO A 37 0.60 -5.61 -16.02
CA PRO A 37 1.87 -6.18 -16.43
C PRO A 37 2.67 -6.67 -15.20
N HIS A 38 3.17 -7.92 -15.27
CA HIS A 38 4.07 -8.49 -14.28
C HIS A 38 5.53 -8.16 -14.62
N THR A 39 5.92 -6.91 -14.44
CA THR A 39 7.23 -6.42 -14.86
C THR A 39 7.75 -5.33 -13.91
N THR A 40 9.05 -5.12 -13.92
CA THR A 40 9.70 -3.94 -13.30
C THR A 40 10.03 -2.87 -14.34
N ASN A 41 9.59 -3.04 -15.59
CA ASN A 41 9.91 -2.15 -16.69
C ASN A 41 8.91 -0.99 -16.77
N TYR A 42 9.35 0.21 -16.48
CA TYR A 42 8.53 1.43 -16.54
C TYR A 42 7.85 1.67 -17.90
N LYS A 43 8.45 1.22 -19.00
CA LYS A 43 7.86 1.36 -20.33
C LYS A 43 6.57 0.54 -20.45
N GLU A 44 6.54 -0.66 -19.87
CA GLU A 44 5.36 -1.52 -19.88
C GLU A 44 4.25 -0.94 -19.00
N TYR A 45 4.57 -0.33 -17.87
CA TYR A 45 3.58 0.40 -17.06
C TYR A 45 3.04 1.64 -17.76
N LEU A 46 3.87 2.35 -18.53
CA LEU A 46 3.39 3.46 -19.34
C LEU A 46 2.44 2.98 -20.44
N MET A 47 2.74 1.86 -21.09
CA MET A 47 1.84 1.25 -22.07
C MET A 47 0.54 0.77 -21.42
N TYR A 48 0.61 0.18 -20.23
CA TYR A 48 -0.56 -0.21 -19.47
C TYR A 48 -1.46 1.00 -19.14
N TYR A 49 -0.88 2.13 -18.75
CA TYR A 49 -1.65 3.37 -18.57
C TYR A 49 -2.32 3.83 -19.87
N TYR A 50 -1.62 3.76 -21.00
CA TYR A 50 -2.18 4.05 -22.31
C TYR A 50 -3.37 3.14 -22.62
N ASP A 51 -3.23 1.84 -22.41
CA ASP A 51 -4.30 0.86 -22.65
C ASP A 51 -5.53 1.11 -21.75
N ILE A 52 -5.32 1.50 -20.48
CA ILE A 52 -6.42 1.97 -19.62
C ILE A 52 -7.12 3.17 -20.25
N CYS A 53 -6.39 4.16 -20.73
CA CYS A 53 -6.99 5.33 -21.37
C CYS A 53 -7.79 4.96 -22.63
N VAL A 54 -7.32 3.99 -23.41
CA VAL A 54 -8.07 3.48 -24.57
C VAL A 54 -9.43 2.92 -24.15
N VAL A 55 -9.45 2.08 -23.12
CA VAL A 55 -10.70 1.47 -22.60
C VAL A 55 -11.65 2.53 -22.03
N LEU A 56 -11.11 3.48 -21.27
CA LEU A 56 -11.92 4.57 -20.70
C LEU A 56 -12.52 5.49 -21.76
N ASN A 57 -11.76 5.80 -22.80
CA ASN A 57 -12.27 6.58 -23.93
C ASN A 57 -13.35 5.83 -24.71
N ALA A 58 -13.22 4.52 -24.90
CA ALA A 58 -14.26 3.71 -25.53
C ALA A 58 -15.56 3.75 -24.70
N PHE A 59 -15.47 3.56 -23.40
CA PHE A 59 -16.60 3.66 -22.47
C PHE A 59 -17.24 5.06 -22.50
N GLN A 60 -16.43 6.11 -22.53
CA GLN A 60 -16.88 7.50 -22.62
C GLN A 60 -17.70 7.74 -23.89
N GLN A 61 -17.22 7.26 -25.04
CA GLN A 61 -17.89 7.41 -26.33
C GLN A 61 -19.20 6.60 -26.41
N GLU A 62 -19.19 5.35 -25.91
CA GLU A 62 -20.39 4.50 -25.89
C GLU A 62 -21.52 5.08 -25.03
N ASN A 63 -21.17 5.81 -23.98
CA ASN A 63 -22.13 6.39 -23.05
C ASN A 63 -22.37 7.89 -23.26
N GLU A 64 -21.81 8.47 -24.32
CA GLU A 64 -21.93 9.89 -24.68
C GLU A 64 -21.53 10.84 -23.52
N LEU A 65 -20.50 10.47 -22.73
CA LEU A 65 -20.05 11.22 -21.57
C LEU A 65 -19.05 12.31 -21.98
N SER A 66 -19.13 13.46 -21.32
CA SER A 66 -18.06 14.46 -21.32
C SER A 66 -16.88 13.99 -20.45
N ASP A 67 -15.71 14.61 -20.59
CA ASP A 67 -14.52 14.31 -19.77
C ASP A 67 -14.80 14.48 -18.27
N ALA A 68 -15.59 15.50 -17.91
CA ALA A 68 -15.99 15.77 -16.53
C ALA A 68 -16.92 14.67 -15.98
N GLU A 69 -17.85 14.18 -16.77
CA GLU A 69 -18.77 13.10 -16.38
C GLU A 69 -18.03 11.77 -16.24
N LEU A 70 -17.09 11.46 -17.15
CA LEU A 70 -16.22 10.29 -17.01
C LEU A 70 -15.42 10.34 -15.69
N CYS A 71 -14.80 11.48 -15.41
CA CYS A 71 -14.08 11.68 -14.14
C CYS A 71 -15.02 11.55 -12.93
N ALA A 72 -16.23 12.11 -12.98
CA ALA A 72 -17.20 11.99 -11.91
C ALA A 72 -17.64 10.53 -11.70
N CYS A 73 -17.89 9.77 -12.77
CA CYS A 73 -18.21 8.35 -12.68
C CYS A 73 -17.12 7.56 -11.98
N ILE A 74 -15.86 7.77 -12.35
CA ILE A 74 -14.74 7.01 -11.82
C ILE A 74 -14.38 7.44 -10.38
N TYR A 75 -14.30 8.75 -10.12
CA TYR A 75 -13.75 9.30 -8.89
C TYR A 75 -14.77 9.63 -7.81
N ASP A 76 -16.01 9.97 -8.18
CA ASP A 76 -17.04 10.32 -7.22
C ASP A 76 -18.00 9.16 -6.96
N TYR A 77 -18.62 8.64 -8.01
CA TYR A 77 -19.58 7.53 -7.87
C TYR A 77 -18.92 6.28 -7.31
N GLY A 78 -17.83 5.81 -7.90
CA GLY A 78 -17.13 4.62 -7.45
C GLY A 78 -16.60 4.77 -6.01
N MET A 79 -16.07 5.94 -5.66
CA MET A 79 -15.56 6.21 -4.32
C MET A 79 -16.65 6.28 -3.27
N ARG A 80 -17.82 6.84 -3.56
CA ARG A 80 -18.93 6.92 -2.60
C ARG A 80 -19.62 5.59 -2.42
N VAL A 81 -20.05 4.96 -3.52
CA VAL A 81 -20.85 3.73 -3.47
C VAL A 81 -20.06 2.55 -2.92
N LEU A 82 -18.77 2.46 -3.25
CA LEU A 82 -17.94 1.35 -2.78
C LEU A 82 -17.40 1.54 -1.36
N GLN A 83 -17.26 2.78 -0.87
CA GLN A 83 -16.86 3.04 0.52
C GLN A 83 -18.01 2.81 1.52
N GLU A 84 -19.25 3.10 1.14
CA GLU A 84 -20.41 2.87 2.00
C GLU A 84 -20.68 1.39 2.31
N THR A 85 -20.13 0.47 1.51
CA THR A 85 -20.32 -0.98 1.67
C THR A 85 -19.30 -1.68 2.57
N THR A 86 -18.30 -0.99 3.13
CA THR A 86 -17.18 -1.64 3.85
C THR A 86 -16.78 -0.96 5.16
N ILE A 87 -17.71 -0.67 6.07
CA ILE A 87 -17.35 -0.38 7.47
C ILE A 87 -17.44 -1.69 8.28
N ASP A 88 -16.48 -2.57 8.05
CA ASP A 88 -16.20 -3.65 8.96
C ASP A 88 -15.13 -3.15 9.94
N THR A 89 -15.55 -2.79 11.15
CA THR A 89 -14.69 -2.19 12.18
C THR A 89 -13.84 -3.21 12.93
N GLU A 90 -14.13 -4.50 12.79
CA GLU A 90 -13.43 -5.55 13.51
C GLU A 90 -12.34 -6.20 12.66
N LEU A 91 -11.10 -6.19 13.17
CA LEU A 91 -9.98 -6.84 12.49
C LEU A 91 -9.98 -8.35 12.77
N PRO A 92 -9.87 -9.19 11.74
CA PRO A 92 -9.74 -10.64 11.93
C PRO A 92 -8.43 -10.97 12.66
N GLN A 93 -8.35 -12.18 13.19
CA GLN A 93 -7.12 -12.67 13.81
C GLN A 93 -5.97 -12.67 12.78
N PRO A 94 -4.75 -12.28 13.17
CA PRO A 94 -3.61 -12.23 12.28
C PRO A 94 -3.25 -13.63 11.76
N THR A 95 -2.95 -13.72 10.49
CA THR A 95 -2.46 -14.95 9.85
C THR A 95 -0.97 -14.87 9.51
N ASN A 96 -0.46 -13.67 9.34
CA ASN A 96 0.95 -13.42 9.01
C ASN A 96 1.50 -12.27 9.84
N ILE A 97 2.84 -12.23 9.90
CA ILE A 97 3.60 -11.15 10.53
C ILE A 97 4.57 -10.61 9.48
N TRP A 98 4.50 -9.32 9.25
CA TRP A 98 5.26 -8.62 8.23
C TRP A 98 6.18 -7.58 8.85
N LEU A 99 7.38 -7.47 8.32
CA LEU A 99 8.32 -6.41 8.65
C LEU A 99 8.29 -5.35 7.55
N THR A 100 8.26 -4.07 7.93
CA THR A 100 8.32 -2.95 6.99
C THR A 100 9.14 -1.81 7.56
N GLY A 101 9.61 -0.91 6.69
CA GLY A 101 10.46 0.22 7.07
C GLY A 101 9.75 1.57 6.94
N GLY A 102 10.00 2.46 7.90
CA GLY A 102 9.71 3.88 7.79
C GLY A 102 10.99 4.67 7.57
N SER A 103 10.96 5.65 6.66
CA SER A 103 12.12 6.46 6.31
C SER A 103 11.77 7.93 6.11
N GLY A 104 12.72 8.80 6.42
CA GLY A 104 12.55 10.23 6.21
C GLY A 104 11.63 10.92 7.21
N LYS A 105 11.56 12.24 7.07
CA LYS A 105 10.88 13.11 8.04
C LYS A 105 9.38 12.85 8.15
N HIS A 106 8.72 12.57 7.03
CA HIS A 106 7.27 12.38 6.98
C HIS A 106 6.86 11.14 7.78
N ASP A 107 7.49 9.99 7.48
CA ASP A 107 7.20 8.74 8.18
C ASP A 107 7.51 8.85 9.66
N PHE A 108 8.65 9.41 10.01
CA PHE A 108 9.05 9.60 11.40
C PHE A 108 8.10 10.52 12.17
N THR A 109 7.59 11.58 11.54
CA THR A 109 6.59 12.47 12.17
C THR A 109 5.29 11.72 12.48
N PHE A 110 4.82 10.88 11.54
CA PHE A 110 3.65 10.04 11.77
C PHE A 110 3.90 9.03 12.90
N LEU A 111 5.01 8.31 12.85
CA LEU A 111 5.35 7.30 13.85
C LEU A 111 5.52 7.91 15.26
N ASP A 112 6.22 9.05 15.37
CA ASP A 112 6.44 9.76 16.64
C ASP A 112 5.12 10.29 17.27
N SER A 113 4.09 10.47 16.46
CA SER A 113 2.78 10.87 16.95
C SER A 113 2.02 9.75 17.68
N LEU A 114 2.51 8.51 17.63
CA LEU A 114 1.93 7.35 18.29
C LEU A 114 2.20 7.43 19.79
N GLY A 115 1.15 7.37 20.60
CA GLY A 115 1.24 7.29 22.07
C GLY A 115 1.62 5.89 22.56
N ASN A 116 1.54 5.71 23.89
CA ASN A 116 1.85 4.43 24.53
C ASN A 116 0.63 3.48 24.62
N SER A 117 -0.51 3.89 24.11
CA SER A 117 -1.74 3.10 24.04
C SER A 117 -2.14 2.86 22.58
N PRO A 118 -2.91 1.80 22.28
CA PRO A 118 -3.46 1.60 20.97
C PRO A 118 -4.23 2.85 20.50
N GLU A 119 -3.88 3.36 19.35
CA GLU A 119 -4.48 4.57 18.80
C GLU A 119 -5.29 4.28 17.55
N THR A 120 -6.32 5.10 17.34
CA THR A 120 -7.18 5.04 16.14
C THR A 120 -6.52 5.62 14.89
N LYS A 121 -5.24 6.02 14.98
CA LYS A 121 -4.50 6.54 13.84
C LYS A 121 -4.29 5.47 12.79
N SER A 122 -4.44 5.86 11.56
CA SER A 122 -4.20 5.02 10.40
C SER A 122 -3.36 5.75 9.35
N SER A 123 -2.62 4.98 8.56
CA SER A 123 -1.86 5.49 7.42
C SER A 123 -1.71 4.40 6.38
N ILE A 124 -1.40 4.79 5.15
CA ILE A 124 -1.10 3.86 4.06
C ILE A 124 0.39 3.54 4.10
N TRP A 125 0.73 2.25 4.01
CA TRP A 125 2.12 1.80 4.12
C TRP A 125 2.47 0.71 3.12
N ALA A 126 3.74 0.64 2.73
CA ALA A 126 4.24 -0.42 1.87
C ALA A 126 4.11 -1.79 2.56
N CYS A 127 3.65 -2.79 1.82
CA CYS A 127 3.43 -4.13 2.34
C CYS A 127 3.81 -5.22 1.33
N ASN A 128 3.66 -6.47 1.72
CA ASN A 128 3.72 -7.61 0.81
C ASN A 128 2.36 -7.84 0.13
N GLU A 129 2.35 -8.31 -1.11
CA GLU A 129 1.11 -8.67 -1.83
C GLU A 129 0.28 -9.76 -1.13
N LYS A 130 0.93 -10.56 -0.29
CA LYS A 130 0.29 -11.61 0.52
C LYS A 130 -0.28 -11.10 1.85
N THR A 131 -0.11 -9.82 2.16
CA THR A 131 -0.69 -9.22 3.36
C THR A 131 -2.20 -9.41 3.36
N ARG A 132 -2.76 -9.79 4.50
CA ARG A 132 -4.21 -9.95 4.72
C ARG A 132 -4.68 -8.92 5.74
N LYS A 133 -5.94 -8.48 5.62
CA LYS A 133 -6.58 -7.66 6.64
C LYS A 133 -6.43 -8.37 8.00
N GLY A 134 -6.00 -7.65 9.02
CA GLY A 134 -5.76 -8.18 10.36
C GLY A 134 -4.33 -8.68 10.63
N ASP A 135 -3.46 -8.83 9.62
CA ASP A 135 -2.08 -9.24 9.81
C ASP A 135 -1.30 -8.27 10.72
N ILE A 136 -0.27 -8.78 11.37
CA ILE A 136 0.65 -7.96 12.17
C ILE A 136 1.68 -7.31 11.24
N VAL A 137 1.96 -6.03 11.48
CA VAL A 137 2.98 -5.26 10.75
C VAL A 137 3.94 -4.63 11.75
N ILE A 138 5.20 -5.08 11.74
CA ILE A 138 6.27 -4.57 12.60
C ILE A 138 6.99 -3.44 11.86
N MET A 139 7.05 -2.28 12.49
CA MET A 139 7.65 -1.08 11.91
C MET A 139 9.08 -0.87 12.40
N TYR A 140 10.00 -0.79 11.46
CA TYR A 140 11.40 -0.44 11.70
C TYR A 140 11.70 0.96 11.17
N CYS A 141 12.22 1.84 12.02
CA CYS A 141 12.77 3.12 11.59
C CYS A 141 14.15 2.91 10.97
N THR A 142 14.30 3.23 9.68
CA THR A 142 15.60 3.15 9.00
C THR A 142 16.58 4.21 9.49
N SER A 143 17.82 4.20 8.97
CA SER A 143 18.82 5.23 9.30
C SER A 143 18.24 6.66 9.16
N PRO A 144 18.57 7.59 10.08
CA PRO A 144 19.58 7.47 11.17
C PRO A 144 19.08 6.83 12.47
N ARG A 145 17.81 6.48 12.58
CA ARG A 145 17.22 5.96 13.83
C ARG A 145 17.60 4.52 14.13
N SER A 146 17.48 3.64 13.16
CA SER A 146 17.93 2.24 13.20
C SER A 146 17.41 1.41 14.37
N TYR A 147 16.07 1.47 14.65
CA TYR A 147 15.42 0.70 15.70
C TYR A 147 13.98 0.29 15.32
N PHE A 148 13.45 -0.78 15.95
CA PHE A 148 12.03 -1.14 15.88
C PHE A 148 11.19 -0.17 16.68
N HIS A 149 10.16 0.36 16.05
CA HIS A 149 9.40 1.47 16.60
C HIS A 149 8.04 1.04 17.18
N SER A 150 7.31 0.23 16.45
CA SER A 150 5.91 -0.05 16.78
C SER A 150 5.40 -1.29 16.07
N VAL A 151 4.30 -1.84 16.57
CA VAL A 151 3.53 -2.91 15.94
C VAL A 151 2.16 -2.37 15.55
N TRP A 152 1.68 -2.77 14.40
CA TRP A 152 0.42 -2.34 13.80
C TRP A 152 -0.39 -3.53 13.34
N ARG A 153 -1.65 -3.28 13.04
CA ARG A 153 -2.52 -4.23 12.35
C ARG A 153 -2.78 -3.74 10.92
N ALA A 154 -2.74 -4.65 9.95
CA ALA A 154 -3.14 -4.34 8.58
C ALA A 154 -4.65 -4.11 8.50
N GLY A 155 -5.08 -2.93 8.13
CA GLY A 155 -6.49 -2.55 8.00
C GLY A 155 -7.12 -3.05 6.69
N SER A 156 -6.30 -3.44 5.71
CA SER A 156 -6.74 -3.98 4.43
C SER A 156 -5.85 -5.13 3.99
N THR A 157 -6.37 -5.98 3.09
CA THR A 157 -5.52 -6.88 2.31
C THR A 157 -4.59 -6.06 1.43
N GLY A 158 -3.40 -6.58 1.16
CA GLY A 158 -2.43 -5.92 0.30
C GLY A 158 -3.02 -5.56 -1.06
N ILE A 159 -2.95 -4.28 -1.39
CA ILE A 159 -3.49 -3.69 -2.60
C ILE A 159 -2.36 -3.51 -3.58
N PHE A 160 -2.42 -4.21 -4.70
CA PHE A 160 -1.43 -4.03 -5.77
C PHE A 160 -1.74 -2.77 -6.58
N ASN A 161 -0.73 -1.92 -6.76
CA ASN A 161 -0.81 -0.73 -7.59
C ASN A 161 0.41 -0.68 -8.53
N PRO A 162 0.22 -0.86 -9.84
CA PRO A 162 1.33 -0.86 -10.79
C PRO A 162 2.04 0.49 -10.91
N PHE A 163 1.39 1.58 -10.50
CA PHE A 163 1.92 2.94 -10.57
C PHE A 163 2.65 3.38 -9.30
N ASP A 164 2.64 2.56 -8.25
CA ASP A 164 3.38 2.82 -7.01
C ASP A 164 4.79 2.21 -7.07
N TYR A 165 5.77 2.90 -6.49
CA TYR A 165 7.16 2.43 -6.46
C TYR A 165 7.31 1.08 -5.75
N TYR A 166 6.56 0.85 -4.68
CA TYR A 166 6.57 -0.42 -3.93
C TYR A 166 5.54 -1.44 -4.44
N HIS A 167 4.71 -1.06 -5.40
CA HIS A 167 3.68 -1.87 -6.04
C HIS A 167 2.62 -2.48 -5.11
N CYS A 168 2.78 -2.43 -3.79
CA CYS A 168 1.80 -2.96 -2.87
C CYS A 168 1.69 -2.12 -1.60
N ARG A 169 0.46 -1.81 -1.21
CA ARG A 169 0.13 -1.00 -0.04
C ARG A 169 -0.95 -1.66 0.81
N THR A 170 -0.93 -1.38 2.11
CA THR A 170 -2.01 -1.67 3.05
C THR A 170 -2.23 -0.47 3.96
N THR A 171 -3.41 -0.36 4.54
CA THR A 171 -3.63 0.56 5.66
C THR A 171 -3.08 -0.07 6.93
N ILE A 172 -2.31 0.67 7.71
CA ILE A 172 -1.90 0.27 9.07
C ILE A 172 -2.76 1.01 10.10
N GLN A 173 -3.19 0.32 11.15
CA GLN A 173 -4.02 0.86 12.24
C GLN A 173 -3.75 0.13 13.56
N GLU A 174 -4.35 0.57 14.65
CA GLU A 174 -4.18 0.01 16.00
C GLU A 174 -2.70 -0.10 16.41
N GLY A 175 -1.94 0.97 16.16
CA GLY A 175 -0.51 1.00 16.46
C GLY A 175 -0.21 0.98 17.96
N ILE A 176 0.79 0.19 18.35
CA ILE A 176 1.31 0.14 19.72
C ILE A 176 2.82 0.41 19.65
N ARG A 177 3.29 1.34 20.46
CA ARG A 177 4.72 1.63 20.60
C ARG A 177 5.46 0.46 21.23
N LEU A 178 6.61 0.08 20.66
CA LEU A 178 7.51 -0.90 21.24
C LEU A 178 8.57 -0.22 22.14
N PRO A 179 9.14 -0.93 23.10
CA PRO A 179 10.45 -0.58 23.64
C PRO A 179 11.47 -0.48 22.50
N GLU A 180 12.44 0.40 22.65
CA GLU A 180 13.46 0.58 21.63
C GLU A 180 14.36 -0.65 21.51
N ILE A 181 14.27 -1.36 20.39
CA ILE A 181 15.13 -2.49 20.03
C ILE A 181 15.97 -2.04 18.84
N THR A 182 17.24 -1.79 19.07
CA THR A 182 18.12 -1.24 18.04
C THR A 182 18.60 -2.31 17.06
N PHE A 183 19.08 -1.88 15.90
CA PHE A 183 19.73 -2.81 14.96
C PHE A 183 20.99 -3.47 15.55
N ASN A 184 21.70 -2.77 16.44
CA ASN A 184 22.85 -3.35 17.14
C ASN A 184 22.43 -4.46 18.11
N ASP A 185 21.29 -4.33 18.77
CA ASP A 185 20.76 -5.39 19.63
C ASP A 185 20.52 -6.66 18.82
N LEU A 186 19.90 -6.55 17.64
CA LEU A 186 19.70 -7.70 16.75
C LEU A 186 20.99 -8.35 16.28
N LYS A 187 22.02 -7.56 16.00
CA LYS A 187 23.32 -8.09 15.57
C LYS A 187 24.07 -8.83 16.68
N ASN A 188 23.85 -8.42 17.89
CA ASN A 188 24.50 -9.01 19.08
C ASN A 188 23.71 -10.17 19.68
N ASP A 189 22.45 -10.32 19.27
CA ASP A 189 21.61 -11.42 19.71
C ASP A 189 21.92 -12.72 18.97
N GLU A 190 21.98 -13.82 19.69
CA GLU A 190 22.37 -15.13 19.15
C GLU A 190 21.39 -15.65 18.10
N TYR A 191 20.10 -15.40 18.27
CA TYR A 191 19.06 -15.84 17.36
C TYR A 191 18.96 -14.89 16.15
N PHE A 192 18.73 -13.60 16.41
CA PHE A 192 18.44 -12.62 15.35
C PHE A 192 19.63 -12.35 14.42
N SER A 193 20.88 -12.42 14.92
CA SER A 193 22.08 -12.26 14.08
C SER A 193 22.16 -13.28 12.93
N ASN A 194 21.48 -14.40 13.07
CA ASN A 194 21.43 -15.47 12.07
C ASN A 194 20.33 -15.26 11.01
N LEU A 195 19.36 -14.37 11.21
CA LEU A 195 18.30 -14.13 10.25
C LEU A 195 18.83 -13.49 8.95
N PRO A 196 18.40 -13.98 7.79
CA PRO A 196 18.87 -13.47 6.49
C PRO A 196 18.70 -11.96 6.32
N ILE A 197 17.60 -11.40 6.85
CA ILE A 197 17.33 -9.96 6.75
C ILE A 197 18.27 -9.13 7.63
N VAL A 198 18.64 -9.62 8.81
CA VAL A 198 19.60 -8.96 9.70
C VAL A 198 21.01 -9.00 9.09
N ARG A 199 21.41 -10.12 8.48
CA ARG A 199 22.68 -10.26 7.73
C ARG A 199 22.78 -9.31 6.54
N LYS A 200 21.66 -8.96 5.93
CA LYS A 200 21.56 -7.96 4.86
C LYS A 200 21.42 -6.51 5.38
N ASN A 201 21.69 -6.27 6.66
CA ASN A 201 21.53 -4.96 7.31
C ASN A 201 20.14 -4.35 7.11
N LEU A 202 19.10 -5.18 7.14
CA LEU A 202 17.70 -4.82 6.92
C LEU A 202 17.42 -4.16 5.56
N GLN A 203 18.28 -4.39 4.56
CA GLN A 203 18.02 -3.92 3.20
C GLN A 203 16.87 -4.72 2.56
N GLY A 204 15.93 -4.01 1.91
CA GLY A 204 14.74 -4.62 1.34
C GLY A 204 13.73 -5.09 2.38
N ILE A 205 13.63 -4.38 3.49
CA ILE A 205 12.81 -4.73 4.65
C ILE A 205 11.30 -4.73 4.37
N ASN A 206 10.83 -3.97 3.38
CA ASN A 206 9.40 -3.82 3.12
C ASN A 206 8.74 -5.12 2.68
N GLY A 207 7.78 -5.59 3.47
CA GLY A 207 7.03 -6.82 3.20
C GLY A 207 7.81 -8.12 3.45
N VAL A 208 8.84 -8.09 4.28
CA VAL A 208 9.56 -9.30 4.70
C VAL A 208 8.71 -10.07 5.72
N ALA A 209 8.51 -11.37 5.48
CA ALA A 209 7.78 -12.22 6.40
C ALA A 209 8.62 -12.51 7.66
N PHE A 210 7.97 -12.42 8.82
CA PHE A 210 8.47 -12.87 10.11
C PHE A 210 7.69 -14.12 10.52
N SER A 211 8.37 -15.12 11.04
CA SER A 211 7.68 -16.30 11.57
C SER A 211 7.09 -16.00 12.95
N ALA A 212 6.14 -16.83 13.38
CA ALA A 212 5.62 -16.74 14.75
C ALA A 212 6.74 -16.92 15.80
N LYS A 213 7.78 -17.71 15.48
CA LYS A 213 8.95 -17.86 16.31
C LYS A 213 9.77 -16.58 16.40
N ASP A 214 10.05 -15.92 15.25
CA ASP A 214 10.80 -14.65 15.23
C ASP A 214 10.07 -13.55 16.03
N TYR A 215 8.75 -13.60 16.10
CA TYR A 215 7.93 -12.65 16.85
C TYR A 215 7.89 -12.93 18.36
N SER A 216 8.09 -14.19 18.76
CA SER A 216 8.08 -14.61 20.18
C SER A 216 9.41 -14.46 20.89
N GLU A 217 10.52 -14.40 20.14
CA GLU A 217 11.86 -14.12 20.67
C GLU A 217 12.04 -12.62 20.92
#